data_3fe1128d924cd4325b67094e408806b8
#
_entry.id   3fe1128d924cd4325b67094e408806b8
#
_cell.length_a   1.000
_cell.length_b   1.000
_cell.length_c   1.000
_cell.angle_alpha   90.00
_cell.angle_beta   90.00
_cell.angle_gamma   90.00
#
_symmetry.space_group_name_H-M   'P 1'
#
loop_
_entity.id
_entity.type
_entity.pdbx_description
1 polymer ?
#
loop_
_entity_poly.entity_id
_entity_poly.type
_entity_poly.pdbx_seq_one_letter_code
_entity_poly.pdbx_strand_id
1 'polypeptide(L)'
;MKRFRIVAVVCALALATTAWAHHSVQSQFDIHKTISISGTVAKMEWINPHSYLTLNVKGADGKLQKWAFELGGPGVLRRAGLSRADRGGLKAGDEVTVTALAARDGSNSGFIQEVKVSDGRVFKLTTDENGQ
;
A
#
# COMPACT_ATOMS: atom_id res chain seq x y z
N MET A 1 -23.40 37.66 19.77
CA MET A 1 -22.01 37.69 19.25
C MET A 1 -21.13 36.55 19.76
N LYS A 2 -21.21 36.15 21.03
CA LYS A 2 -20.39 35.01 21.53
C LYS A 2 -20.69 33.65 20.86
N ARG A 3 -21.96 33.37 20.53
CA ARG A 3 -22.36 32.10 19.85
C ARG A 3 -21.86 31.98 18.42
N PHE A 4 -21.76 33.08 17.67
CA PHE A 4 -21.23 33.11 16.29
C PHE A 4 -19.72 32.83 16.24
N ARG A 5 -18.97 33.27 17.25
CA ARG A 5 -17.52 33.02 17.35
C ARG A 5 -17.21 31.57 17.65
N ILE A 6 -18.03 30.90 18.46
CA ILE A 6 -17.87 29.48 18.79
C ILE A 6 -18.15 28.60 17.55
N VAL A 7 -19.20 28.91 16.78
CA VAL A 7 -19.53 28.17 15.53
C VAL A 7 -18.42 28.32 14.50
N ALA A 8 -17.85 29.52 14.31
CA ALA A 8 -16.74 29.74 13.39
C ALA A 8 -15.46 28.96 13.76
N VAL A 9 -15.16 28.86 15.05
CA VAL A 9 -14.00 28.10 15.55
C VAL A 9 -14.19 26.59 15.38
N VAL A 10 -15.42 26.07 15.63
CA VAL A 10 -15.72 24.64 15.42
C VAL A 10 -15.68 24.28 13.95
N CYS A 11 -16.18 25.12 13.05
CA CYS A 11 -16.07 24.90 11.60
C CYS A 11 -14.62 24.94 11.09
N ALA A 12 -13.78 25.81 11.64
CA ALA A 12 -12.36 25.89 11.27
C ALA A 12 -11.57 24.66 11.74
N LEU A 13 -11.89 24.10 12.90
CA LEU A 13 -11.30 22.85 13.40
C LEU A 13 -11.73 21.61 12.60
N ALA A 14 -12.97 21.59 12.10
CA ALA A 14 -13.47 20.47 11.27
C ALA A 14 -12.83 20.42 9.88
N LEU A 15 -12.37 21.55 9.33
CA LEU A 15 -11.68 21.63 8.04
C LEU A 15 -10.19 21.24 8.12
N ALA A 16 -9.60 21.23 9.32
CA ALA A 16 -8.18 20.91 9.50
C ALA A 16 -7.88 19.39 9.47
N THR A 17 -8.90 18.53 9.59
CA THR A 17 -8.69 17.07 9.71
C THR A 17 -8.51 16.33 8.38
N THR A 18 -8.84 16.96 7.25
CA THR A 18 -8.72 16.34 5.92
C THR A 18 -7.33 16.48 5.27
N ALA A 19 -6.49 17.39 5.79
CA ALA A 19 -5.16 17.64 5.22
C ALA A 19 -4.10 16.59 5.62
N TRP A 20 -4.33 15.78 6.64
CA TRP A 20 -3.34 14.81 7.15
C TRP A 20 -3.29 13.49 6.38
N ALA A 21 -4.34 13.12 5.67
CA ALA A 21 -4.39 11.84 4.95
C ALA A 21 -3.53 11.83 3.67
N HIS A 22 -3.33 12.98 3.02
CA HIS A 22 -2.57 13.05 1.76
C HIS A 22 -1.04 13.11 1.92
N HIS A 23 -0.53 13.40 3.12
CA HIS A 23 0.92 13.48 3.36
C HIS A 23 1.55 12.16 3.79
N SER A 24 0.78 11.10 4.07
CA SER A 24 1.31 9.90 4.71
C SER A 24 2.17 9.04 3.79
N VAL A 25 1.82 8.86 2.51
CA VAL A 25 2.60 8.04 1.57
C VAL A 25 3.97 8.66 1.31
N GLN A 26 4.02 9.94 0.93
CA GLN A 26 5.29 10.64 0.66
C GLN A 26 6.17 10.84 1.90
N SER A 27 5.59 10.84 3.11
CA SER A 27 6.38 10.93 4.33
C SER A 27 7.07 9.61 4.69
N GLN A 28 6.49 8.48 4.34
CA GLN A 28 6.99 7.15 4.66
C GLN A 28 7.77 6.51 3.50
N PHE A 29 7.37 6.79 2.25
CA PHE A 29 7.94 6.19 1.05
C PHE A 29 8.59 7.22 0.14
N ASP A 30 9.68 6.83 -0.49
CA ASP A 30 10.40 7.68 -1.45
C ASP A 30 9.79 7.53 -2.84
N ILE A 31 9.06 8.56 -3.28
CA ILE A 31 8.39 8.58 -4.60
C ILE A 31 9.36 8.55 -5.79
N HIS A 32 10.65 8.82 -5.55
CA HIS A 32 11.71 8.79 -6.57
C HIS A 32 12.51 7.49 -6.55
N LYS A 33 12.22 6.57 -5.63
CA LYS A 33 12.95 5.31 -5.50
C LYS A 33 12.02 4.11 -5.61
N THR A 34 12.02 3.49 -6.78
CA THR A 34 11.30 2.24 -7.04
C THR A 34 12.19 1.05 -6.74
N ILE A 35 11.63 0.04 -6.08
CA ILE A 35 12.25 -1.26 -5.82
C ILE A 35 11.44 -2.39 -6.45
N SER A 36 12.11 -3.49 -6.81
CA SER A 36 11.47 -4.71 -7.30
C SER A 36 11.88 -5.88 -6.41
N ILE A 37 10.92 -6.52 -5.77
CA ILE A 37 11.13 -7.59 -4.79
C ILE A 37 10.33 -8.81 -5.20
N SER A 38 11.00 -9.95 -5.34
CA SER A 38 10.37 -11.24 -5.61
C SER A 38 10.29 -12.07 -4.34
N GLY A 39 9.18 -12.77 -4.16
CA GLY A 39 8.97 -13.61 -2.99
C GLY A 39 7.67 -14.39 -3.08
N THR A 40 7.35 -15.07 -2.00
CA THR A 40 6.13 -15.85 -1.84
C THR A 40 5.15 -15.12 -0.94
N VAL A 41 3.89 -15.03 -1.33
CA VAL A 41 2.83 -14.42 -0.51
C VAL A 41 2.69 -15.19 0.79
N ALA A 42 2.90 -14.51 1.92
CA ALA A 42 2.63 -15.05 3.26
C ALA A 42 1.18 -14.76 3.67
N LYS A 43 0.72 -13.52 3.48
CA LYS A 43 -0.67 -13.11 3.75
C LYS A 43 -1.02 -11.82 3.04
N MET A 44 -2.32 -11.62 2.85
CA MET A 44 -2.93 -10.37 2.39
C MET A 44 -3.97 -9.92 3.42
N GLU A 45 -3.83 -8.69 3.93
CA GLU A 45 -4.73 -8.07 4.90
C GLU A 45 -5.53 -6.95 4.23
N TRP A 46 -6.85 -7.12 4.21
CA TRP A 46 -7.80 -6.19 3.58
C TRP A 46 -8.31 -5.20 4.63
N ILE A 47 -7.66 -4.06 4.76
CA ILE A 47 -7.91 -3.05 5.79
C ILE A 47 -8.16 -1.69 5.14
N ASN A 48 -9.07 -0.89 5.69
CA ASN A 48 -9.23 0.51 5.35
C ASN A 48 -8.43 1.40 6.33
N PRO A 49 -7.82 2.48 5.88
CA PRO A 49 -7.75 2.96 4.48
C PRO A 49 -6.67 2.26 3.64
N HIS A 50 -5.75 1.50 4.25
CA HIS A 50 -4.65 0.83 3.57
C HIS A 50 -4.60 -0.65 3.92
N SER A 51 -4.51 -1.48 2.87
CA SER A 51 -4.30 -2.93 2.96
C SER A 51 -2.80 -3.25 3.02
N TYR A 52 -2.45 -4.48 3.41
CA TYR A 52 -1.07 -4.93 3.52
C TYR A 52 -0.86 -6.29 2.86
N LEU A 53 0.24 -6.40 2.10
CA LEU A 53 0.73 -7.66 1.53
C LEU A 53 2.05 -8.01 2.20
N THR A 54 2.11 -9.18 2.84
CA THR A 54 3.35 -9.71 3.43
C THR A 54 3.92 -10.79 2.54
N LEU A 55 5.21 -10.65 2.19
CA LEU A 55 5.96 -11.65 1.46
C LEU A 55 7.03 -12.30 2.34
N ASN A 56 7.29 -13.58 2.09
CA ASN A 56 8.53 -14.24 2.47
C ASN A 56 9.51 -14.10 1.31
N VAL A 57 10.64 -13.45 1.56
CA VAL A 57 11.67 -13.15 0.56
C VAL A 57 12.96 -13.85 0.96
N LYS A 58 13.59 -14.58 0.04
CA LYS A 58 14.88 -15.21 0.29
C LYS A 58 15.99 -14.17 0.19
N GLY A 59 16.68 -13.91 1.29
CA GLY A 59 17.84 -13.03 1.34
C GLY A 59 19.07 -13.62 0.66
N ALA A 60 20.10 -12.81 0.45
CA ALA A 60 21.37 -13.22 -0.14
C ALA A 60 22.08 -14.34 0.67
N ASP A 61 21.86 -14.39 1.98
CA ASP A 61 22.34 -15.41 2.91
C ASP A 61 21.52 -16.71 2.89
N GLY A 62 20.48 -16.78 2.03
CA GLY A 62 19.56 -17.91 1.94
C GLY A 62 18.47 -17.95 3.00
N LYS A 63 18.49 -17.05 3.98
CA LYS A 63 17.44 -16.96 5.02
C LYS A 63 16.21 -16.25 4.52
N LEU A 64 15.05 -16.67 5.01
CA LEU A 64 13.80 -15.99 4.71
C LEU A 64 13.68 -14.71 5.54
N GLN A 65 13.37 -13.62 4.86
CA GLN A 65 13.06 -12.32 5.43
C GLN A 65 11.62 -11.97 5.13
N LYS A 66 10.95 -11.31 6.05
CA LYS A 66 9.61 -10.78 5.81
C LYS A 66 9.70 -9.38 5.22
N TRP A 67 8.90 -9.15 4.18
CA TRP A 67 8.67 -7.84 3.59
C TRP A 67 7.20 -7.51 3.76
N ALA A 68 6.89 -6.32 4.27
CA ALA A 68 5.54 -5.82 4.44
C ALA A 68 5.29 -4.64 3.49
N PHE A 69 4.37 -4.81 2.57
CA PHE A 69 4.02 -3.79 1.59
C PHE A 69 2.66 -3.20 1.91
N GLU A 70 2.56 -1.87 1.81
CA GLU A 70 1.32 -1.12 1.93
C GLU A 70 0.67 -0.97 0.55
N LEU A 71 -0.66 -1.04 0.51
CA LEU A 71 -1.49 -0.86 -0.68
C LEU A 71 -2.69 0.04 -0.33
N GLY A 72 -3.42 0.45 -1.36
CA GLY A 72 -4.71 1.12 -1.17
C GLY A 72 -5.74 0.26 -0.45
N GLY A 73 -6.81 0.89 0.02
CA GLY A 73 -7.91 0.20 0.68
C GLY A 73 -8.67 -0.75 -0.26
N PRO A 74 -9.51 -1.63 0.30
CA PRO A 74 -10.20 -2.69 -0.47
C PRO A 74 -11.00 -2.19 -1.67
N GLY A 75 -11.56 -0.98 -1.59
CA GLY A 75 -12.30 -0.36 -2.69
C GLY A 75 -11.42 0.02 -3.87
N VAL A 76 -10.24 0.58 -3.60
CA VAL A 76 -9.22 0.93 -4.61
C VAL A 76 -8.72 -0.35 -5.29
N LEU A 77 -8.35 -1.36 -4.51
CA LEU A 77 -7.81 -2.62 -5.02
C LEU A 77 -8.80 -3.35 -5.93
N ARG A 78 -10.09 -3.37 -5.58
CA ARG A 78 -11.13 -3.97 -6.45
C ARG A 78 -11.26 -3.24 -7.78
N ARG A 79 -11.18 -1.91 -7.79
CA ARG A 79 -11.22 -1.14 -9.06
C ARG A 79 -10.00 -1.43 -9.93
N ALA A 80 -8.86 -1.74 -9.33
CA ALA A 80 -7.64 -2.15 -10.01
C ALA A 80 -7.62 -3.65 -10.40
N GLY A 81 -8.72 -4.38 -10.17
CA GLY A 81 -8.85 -5.79 -10.51
C GLY A 81 -8.32 -6.77 -9.47
N LEU A 82 -7.76 -6.29 -8.35
CA LEU A 82 -7.28 -7.16 -7.29
C LEU A 82 -8.43 -7.49 -6.32
N SER A 83 -8.83 -8.75 -6.32
CA SER A 83 -9.88 -9.31 -5.48
C SER A 83 -9.32 -10.19 -4.36
N ARG A 84 -10.19 -10.68 -3.47
CA ARG A 84 -9.82 -11.67 -2.46
C ARG A 84 -9.45 -13.01 -3.10
N ALA A 85 -8.70 -13.85 -2.38
CA ALA A 85 -8.20 -15.14 -2.87
C ALA A 85 -9.29 -16.07 -3.42
N ASP A 86 -10.47 -16.09 -2.79
CA ASP A 86 -11.65 -16.86 -3.22
C ASP A 86 -12.26 -16.38 -4.55
N ARG A 87 -11.84 -15.22 -5.05
CA ARG A 87 -12.29 -14.59 -6.30
C ARG A 87 -11.16 -14.36 -7.29
N GLY A 88 -10.13 -15.22 -7.27
CA GLY A 88 -9.00 -15.15 -8.17
C GLY A 88 -7.90 -14.14 -7.82
N GLY A 89 -7.92 -13.58 -6.60
CA GLY A 89 -6.88 -12.70 -6.11
C GLY A 89 -5.65 -13.44 -5.57
N LEU A 90 -4.78 -12.69 -4.88
CA LEU A 90 -3.58 -13.24 -4.26
C LEU A 90 -3.92 -14.14 -3.08
N LYS A 91 -3.25 -15.28 -3.00
CA LYS A 91 -3.35 -16.24 -1.90
C LYS A 91 -1.97 -16.60 -1.35
N ALA A 92 -1.92 -17.05 -0.11
CA ALA A 92 -0.68 -17.57 0.48
C ALA A 92 -0.09 -18.67 -0.41
N GLY A 93 1.23 -18.61 -0.63
CA GLY A 93 1.95 -19.51 -1.51
C GLY A 93 2.13 -19.02 -2.95
N ASP A 94 1.41 -17.99 -3.41
CA ASP A 94 1.64 -17.44 -4.73
C ASP A 94 3.05 -16.83 -4.81
N GLU A 95 3.77 -17.16 -5.89
CA GLU A 95 5.05 -16.53 -6.22
C GLU A 95 4.78 -15.23 -6.97
N VAL A 96 5.32 -14.14 -6.46
CA VAL A 96 5.07 -12.80 -7.00
C VAL A 96 6.35 -11.98 -7.11
N THR A 97 6.34 -11.03 -8.04
CA THR A 97 7.28 -9.91 -8.07
C THR A 97 6.50 -8.62 -7.85
N VAL A 98 6.88 -7.89 -6.81
CA VAL A 98 6.28 -6.62 -6.42
C VAL A 98 7.17 -5.48 -6.87
N THR A 99 6.59 -4.51 -7.58
CA THR A 99 7.20 -3.19 -7.83
C THR A 99 6.59 -2.21 -6.84
N ALA A 100 7.42 -1.51 -6.07
CA ALA A 100 6.98 -0.62 -5.00
C ALA A 100 7.88 0.59 -4.84
N LEU A 101 7.34 1.67 -4.25
CA LEU A 101 8.13 2.78 -3.71
C LEU A 101 8.85 2.30 -2.45
N ALA A 102 10.14 2.59 -2.33
CA ALA A 102 10.94 2.15 -1.19
C ALA A 102 10.60 2.91 0.09
N ALA A 103 10.64 2.25 1.23
CA ALA A 103 10.56 2.92 2.53
C ALA A 103 11.77 3.85 2.74
N ARG A 104 11.51 5.07 3.23
CA ARG A 104 12.57 6.06 3.49
C ARG A 104 13.51 5.66 4.61
N ASP A 105 13.05 4.87 5.56
CA ASP A 105 13.82 4.38 6.70
C ASP A 105 14.71 3.17 6.36
N GLY A 106 14.67 2.68 5.11
CA GLY A 106 15.45 1.53 4.65
C GLY A 106 14.94 0.17 5.14
N SER A 107 13.78 0.12 5.79
CA SER A 107 13.16 -1.14 6.23
C SER A 107 12.73 -2.02 5.05
N ASN A 108 12.47 -3.30 5.31
CA ASN A 108 11.92 -4.25 4.35
C ASN A 108 10.43 -3.98 4.13
N SER A 109 10.12 -2.80 3.56
CA SER A 109 8.77 -2.36 3.26
C SER A 109 8.71 -1.46 2.04
N GLY A 110 7.52 -1.22 1.53
CA GLY A 110 7.28 -0.33 0.40
C GLY A 110 5.80 -0.09 0.17
N PHE A 111 5.49 0.86 -0.70
CA PHE A 111 4.13 1.12 -1.17
C PHE A 111 3.98 0.55 -2.59
N ILE A 112 3.07 -0.43 -2.76
CA ILE A 112 2.97 -1.19 -4.01
C ILE A 112 2.40 -0.35 -5.15
N GLN A 113 3.06 -0.45 -6.30
CA GLN A 113 2.59 0.07 -7.58
C GLN A 113 2.09 -1.04 -8.51
N GLU A 114 2.75 -2.20 -8.51
CA GLU A 114 2.40 -3.33 -9.37
C GLU A 114 2.73 -4.65 -8.68
N VAL A 115 1.89 -5.67 -8.92
CA VAL A 115 2.18 -7.07 -8.55
C VAL A 115 2.08 -7.94 -9.79
N LYS A 116 3.14 -8.67 -10.10
CA LYS A 116 3.17 -9.73 -11.12
C LYS A 116 3.18 -11.08 -10.45
N VAL A 117 2.25 -11.94 -10.81
CA VAL A 117 2.18 -13.31 -10.30
C VAL A 117 2.86 -14.26 -11.30
N SER A 118 3.51 -15.31 -10.82
CA SER A 118 4.22 -16.27 -11.69
C SER A 118 3.32 -16.99 -12.70
N ASP A 119 2.00 -17.02 -12.46
CA ASP A 119 0.99 -17.57 -13.38
C ASP A 119 0.60 -16.63 -14.53
N GLY A 120 1.18 -15.42 -14.61
CA GLY A 120 0.96 -14.44 -15.67
C GLY A 120 -0.03 -13.32 -15.31
N ARG A 121 -0.72 -13.39 -14.17
CA ARG A 121 -1.59 -12.29 -13.71
C ARG A 121 -0.76 -11.07 -13.34
N VAL A 122 -1.26 -9.88 -13.71
CA VAL A 122 -0.62 -8.59 -13.39
C VAL A 122 -1.67 -7.66 -12.81
N PHE A 123 -1.37 -7.08 -11.65
CA PHE A 123 -2.21 -6.08 -10.99
C PHE A 123 -1.46 -4.75 -10.92
N LYS A 124 -1.94 -3.73 -11.65
CA LYS A 124 -1.45 -2.36 -11.54
C LYS A 124 -2.32 -1.63 -10.52
N LEU A 125 -1.72 -1.25 -9.40
CA LEU A 125 -2.45 -0.77 -8.21
C LEU A 125 -2.38 0.75 -8.04
N THR A 126 -1.51 1.41 -8.80
CA THR A 126 -1.50 2.87 -8.93
C THR A 126 -1.72 3.25 -10.39
N THR A 127 -2.56 4.24 -10.62
CA THR A 127 -2.93 4.72 -11.96
C THR A 127 -2.13 5.95 -12.39
N ASP A 128 -1.34 6.55 -11.48
CA ASP A 128 -0.56 7.76 -11.73
C ASP A 128 0.74 7.80 -10.93
N GLU A 129 1.66 8.67 -11.35
CA GLU A 129 2.98 8.88 -10.74
C GLU A 129 2.90 9.44 -9.31
N ASN A 130 1.71 9.85 -8.85
CA ASN A 130 1.49 10.52 -7.58
C ASN A 130 0.94 9.60 -6.47
N GLY A 131 0.75 8.30 -6.76
CA GLY A 131 0.30 7.31 -5.75
C GLY A 131 -1.17 7.46 -5.33
N GLN A 132 -2.02 8.01 -6.18
CA GLN A 132 -3.48 8.11 -5.95
C GLN A 132 -4.27 7.14 -6.83
#